data_c37754b4912724cd85b3dafde1f34ff5
#
_entry.id   c37754b4912724cd85b3dafde1f34ff5
#
_cell.length_a   1.000
_cell.length_b   1.000
_cell.length_c   1.000
_cell.angle_alpha   90.00
_cell.angle_beta   90.00
_cell.angle_gamma   90.00
#
_symmetry.space_group_name_H-M   'P 1'
#
loop_
_entity.id
_entity.type
_entity.pdbx_description
1 polymer ?
#
loop_
_entity_poly.entity_id
_entity_poly.type
_entity_poly.pdbx_seq_one_letter_code
_entity_poly.pdbx_strand_id
1 'polypeptide(L)'
;MYAIGAYGLWALLPLLFVFIEAGPIEILAIRVVFSVFFCLLLMQLVGRWSHLREAVASRETVGWLSLASLLMGTNWLCFIFATTTGRVLEASLAYFINPLMTVLLSVLVLRERLRILQWVAIGIGAAAVVVMTVAYGTLPLLSLLMATSFAIYGLVKRRLGRSTARPLGAIPGLTLETLFLLVPALIAVVLLWARGDLVTGSTGWLLPTLLAGTGVLTAVPLIFFAAAASRIPLSWVGMFQYIAPIGQFIIGWGVLGEPMPASRWLGFAIVWVAVLVFIGDVALRRRERQRQLDVEPRLPGTTQNWTDVSATQTSRPTPPLPKAASARHNAEVGGWQERAVGRPNGRGGRTPKVAVWL
;
A
#
# COMPACT_ATOMS: atom_id res chain seq x y z
N MET A 1 15.33 -8.37 7.21
CA MET A 1 16.05 -7.09 7.30
C MET A 1 15.28 -5.93 6.68
N TYR A 2 14.97 -5.90 5.37
CA TYR A 2 14.30 -4.75 4.72
C TYR A 2 12.97 -4.32 5.36
N ALA A 3 12.08 -5.26 5.70
CA ALA A 3 10.81 -4.93 6.35
C ALA A 3 11.01 -4.27 7.72
N ILE A 4 11.92 -4.81 8.53
CA ILE A 4 12.27 -4.23 9.84
C ILE A 4 12.86 -2.83 9.67
N GLY A 5 13.75 -2.62 8.67
CA GLY A 5 14.31 -1.31 8.37
C GLY A 5 13.24 -0.30 7.96
N ALA A 6 12.30 -0.68 7.07
CA ALA A 6 11.21 0.19 6.64
C ALA A 6 10.32 0.65 7.81
N TYR A 7 9.80 -0.31 8.56
CA TYR A 7 8.87 -0.01 9.65
C TYR A 7 9.57 0.56 10.89
N GLY A 8 10.85 0.22 11.11
CA GLY A 8 11.67 0.84 12.14
C GLY A 8 11.92 2.32 11.87
N LEU A 9 12.23 2.69 10.62
CA LEU A 9 12.36 4.10 10.24
C LEU A 9 11.02 4.86 10.40
N TRP A 10 9.89 4.25 10.03
CA TRP A 10 8.57 4.86 10.27
C TRP A 10 8.22 4.95 11.76
N ALA A 11 8.70 4.02 12.59
CA ALA A 11 8.55 4.11 14.04
C ALA A 11 9.29 5.31 14.63
N LEU A 12 10.45 5.66 14.08
CA LEU A 12 11.29 6.76 14.56
C LEU A 12 10.88 8.16 14.06
N LEU A 13 9.96 8.25 13.10
CA LEU A 13 9.51 9.54 12.55
C LEU A 13 9.04 10.56 13.61
N PRO A 14 8.31 10.18 14.68
CA PRO A 14 7.91 11.15 15.70
C PRO A 14 9.09 11.87 16.33
N LEU A 15 10.21 11.18 16.57
CA LEU A 15 11.41 11.79 17.15
C LEU A 15 11.96 12.91 16.24
N LEU A 16 11.93 12.72 14.93
CA LEU A 16 12.36 13.76 14.01
C LEU A 16 11.43 14.98 14.07
N PHE A 17 10.11 14.76 14.04
CA PHE A 17 9.15 15.87 13.97
C PHE A 17 9.08 16.68 15.28
N VAL A 18 9.33 16.07 16.42
CA VAL A 18 9.38 16.78 17.72
C VAL A 18 10.51 17.81 17.76
N PHE A 19 11.61 17.59 17.03
CA PHE A 19 12.73 18.56 16.96
C PHE A 19 12.52 19.64 15.89
N ILE A 20 11.44 19.59 15.12
CA ILE A 20 11.16 20.58 14.08
C ILE A 20 10.21 21.65 14.63
N GLU A 21 10.74 22.81 14.96
CA GLU A 21 10.00 23.97 15.46
C GLU A 21 9.31 24.73 14.30
N ALA A 22 8.38 24.07 13.61
CA ALA A 22 7.60 24.66 12.53
C ALA A 22 6.14 24.18 12.60
N GLY A 23 5.24 24.94 11.98
CA GLY A 23 3.83 24.57 11.92
C GLY A 23 3.58 23.29 11.10
N PRO A 24 2.57 22.45 11.44
CA PRO A 24 2.30 21.19 10.75
C PRO A 24 2.10 21.34 9.24
N ILE A 25 1.48 22.43 8.80
CA ILE A 25 1.25 22.72 7.37
C ILE A 25 2.57 23.06 6.68
N GLU A 26 3.44 23.83 7.33
CA GLU A 26 4.78 24.17 6.81
C GLU A 26 5.63 22.89 6.66
N ILE A 27 5.68 22.07 7.71
CA ILE A 27 6.41 20.79 7.69
C ILE A 27 5.92 19.91 6.53
N LEU A 28 4.58 19.75 6.38
CA LEU A 28 4.02 18.96 5.30
C LEU A 28 4.38 19.53 3.92
N ALA A 29 4.20 20.84 3.73
CA ALA A 29 4.41 21.48 2.44
C ALA A 29 5.88 21.35 2.00
N ILE A 30 6.83 21.65 2.87
CA ILE A 30 8.26 21.55 2.57
C ILE A 30 8.66 20.08 2.39
N ARG A 31 8.15 19.17 3.22
CA ARG A 31 8.34 17.73 3.05
C ARG A 31 7.90 17.25 1.66
N VAL A 32 6.73 17.70 1.18
CA VAL A 32 6.23 17.33 -0.16
C VAL A 32 7.19 17.84 -1.24
N VAL A 33 7.64 19.08 -1.17
CA VAL A 33 8.60 19.66 -2.14
C VAL A 33 9.88 18.82 -2.23
N PHE A 34 10.51 18.51 -1.08
CA PHE A 34 11.72 17.70 -1.05
C PHE A 34 11.46 16.23 -1.43
N SER A 35 10.28 15.68 -1.09
CA SER A 35 9.88 14.34 -1.53
C SER A 35 9.76 14.25 -3.04
N VAL A 36 9.19 15.27 -3.71
CA VAL A 36 9.12 15.34 -5.18
C VAL A 36 10.51 15.33 -5.77
N PHE A 37 11.40 16.21 -5.29
CA PHE A 37 12.78 16.27 -5.77
C PHE A 37 13.48 14.91 -5.66
N PHE A 38 13.37 14.26 -4.48
CA PHE A 38 13.99 12.97 -4.24
C PHE A 38 13.35 11.85 -5.07
N CYS A 39 12.01 11.85 -5.23
CA CYS A 39 11.31 10.88 -6.06
C CYS A 39 11.67 11.02 -7.55
N LEU A 40 11.84 12.25 -8.06
CA LEU A 40 12.29 12.49 -9.43
C LEU A 40 13.73 11.99 -9.64
N LEU A 41 14.61 12.20 -8.66
CA LEU A 41 15.96 11.64 -8.68
C LEU A 41 15.94 10.11 -8.73
N LEU A 42 15.13 9.47 -7.90
CA LEU A 42 14.94 8.02 -7.93
C LEU A 42 14.36 7.53 -9.26
N MET A 43 13.40 8.26 -9.83
CA MET A 43 12.83 7.93 -11.14
C MET A 43 13.88 7.98 -12.24
N GLN A 44 14.80 8.95 -12.18
CA GLN A 44 15.92 9.02 -13.11
C GLN A 44 16.84 7.80 -12.99
N LEU A 45 17.12 7.32 -11.77
CA LEU A 45 17.96 6.15 -11.53
C LEU A 45 17.28 4.84 -11.97
N VAL A 46 15.96 4.73 -11.83
CA VAL A 46 15.20 3.51 -12.15
C VAL A 46 14.76 3.47 -13.61
N GLY A 47 14.72 4.60 -14.32
CA GLY A 47 14.40 4.69 -15.75
C GLY A 47 12.95 4.33 -16.14
N ARG A 48 11.99 4.41 -15.22
CA ARG A 48 10.58 4.00 -15.44
C ARG A 48 9.64 5.14 -15.85
N TRP A 49 10.11 6.11 -16.62
CA TRP A 49 9.33 7.26 -17.06
C TRP A 49 8.11 6.93 -17.92
N SER A 50 8.16 5.80 -18.68
CA SER A 50 7.01 5.33 -19.46
C SER A 50 5.79 5.05 -18.60
N HIS A 51 5.97 4.49 -17.40
CA HIS A 51 4.87 4.21 -16.47
C HIS A 51 4.16 5.49 -15.99
N LEU A 52 4.90 6.59 -15.80
CA LEU A 52 4.30 7.88 -15.46
C LEU A 52 3.45 8.41 -16.62
N ARG A 53 4.00 8.38 -17.85
CA ARG A 53 3.30 8.86 -19.03
C ARG A 53 2.02 8.08 -19.30
N GLU A 54 2.07 6.76 -19.21
CA GLU A 54 0.91 5.87 -19.34
C GLU A 54 -0.17 6.18 -18.29
N ALA A 55 0.25 6.39 -17.03
CA ALA A 55 -0.67 6.69 -15.94
C ALA A 55 -1.39 8.05 -16.12
N VAL A 56 -0.66 9.07 -16.53
CA VAL A 56 -1.22 10.43 -16.73
C VAL A 56 -2.06 10.52 -18.01
N ALA A 57 -1.87 9.63 -18.98
CA ALA A 57 -2.67 9.60 -20.20
C ALA A 57 -4.15 9.24 -19.98
N SER A 58 -4.48 8.56 -18.89
CA SER A 58 -5.86 8.18 -18.54
C SER A 58 -6.47 9.14 -17.53
N ARG A 59 -7.56 9.83 -17.92
CA ARG A 59 -8.30 10.74 -17.01
C ARG A 59 -8.84 10.01 -15.77
N GLU A 60 -9.27 8.76 -15.91
CA GLU A 60 -9.74 7.94 -14.79
C GLU A 60 -8.57 7.70 -13.80
N THR A 61 -7.41 7.31 -14.33
CA THR A 61 -6.20 7.07 -13.52
C THR A 61 -5.77 8.35 -12.78
N VAL A 62 -5.78 9.49 -13.45
CA VAL A 62 -5.47 10.81 -12.84
C VAL A 62 -6.45 11.12 -11.71
N GLY A 63 -7.76 10.91 -11.91
CA GLY A 63 -8.77 11.13 -10.85
C GLY A 63 -8.52 10.27 -9.62
N TRP A 64 -8.26 8.97 -9.81
CA TRP A 64 -7.95 8.06 -8.69
C TRP A 64 -6.62 8.40 -8.01
N LEU A 65 -5.59 8.80 -8.76
CA LEU A 65 -4.31 9.25 -8.22
C LEU A 65 -4.46 10.54 -7.40
N SER A 66 -5.22 11.52 -7.89
CA SER A 66 -5.49 12.77 -7.16
C SER A 66 -6.20 12.49 -5.84
N LEU A 67 -7.19 11.59 -5.83
CA LEU A 67 -7.86 11.16 -4.61
C LEU A 67 -6.90 10.43 -3.66
N ALA A 68 -6.07 9.53 -4.17
CA ALA A 68 -5.05 8.85 -3.38
C ALA A 68 -4.08 9.83 -2.73
N SER A 69 -3.62 10.83 -3.51
CA SER A 69 -2.72 11.88 -3.04
C SER A 69 -3.35 12.72 -1.92
N LEU A 70 -4.61 13.14 -2.09
CA LEU A 70 -5.33 13.90 -1.08
C LEU A 70 -5.48 13.11 0.23
N LEU A 71 -5.88 11.83 0.14
CA LEU A 71 -6.03 10.95 1.31
C LEU A 71 -4.70 10.75 2.03
N MET A 72 -3.61 10.53 1.29
CA MET A 72 -2.28 10.37 1.86
C MET A 72 -1.76 11.68 2.44
N GLY A 73 -1.97 12.81 1.77
CA GLY A 73 -1.63 14.14 2.29
C GLY A 73 -2.37 14.46 3.59
N THR A 74 -3.67 14.13 3.68
CA THR A 74 -4.46 14.26 4.90
C THR A 74 -3.90 13.37 6.02
N ASN A 75 -3.58 12.12 5.72
CA ASN A 75 -2.97 11.20 6.68
C ASN A 75 -1.63 11.74 7.20
N TRP A 76 -0.77 12.22 6.33
CA TRP A 76 0.52 12.82 6.71
C TRP A 76 0.36 14.08 7.55
N LEU A 77 -0.58 14.95 7.18
CA LEU A 77 -0.86 16.17 7.95
C LEU A 77 -1.32 15.82 9.38
N CYS A 78 -2.27 14.88 9.51
CA CYS A 78 -2.73 14.41 10.81
C CYS A 78 -1.59 13.79 11.64
N PHE A 79 -0.72 13.01 11.01
CA PHE A 79 0.45 12.42 11.67
C PHE A 79 1.44 13.49 12.16
N ILE A 80 1.78 14.45 11.29
CA ILE A 80 2.67 15.57 11.66
C ILE A 80 2.02 16.38 12.79
N PHE A 81 0.73 16.72 12.68
CA PHE A 81 0.00 17.41 13.72
C PHE A 81 0.02 16.65 15.05
N ALA A 82 -0.23 15.33 15.03
CA ALA A 82 -0.17 14.50 16.23
C ALA A 82 1.22 14.56 16.89
N THR A 83 2.28 14.46 16.10
CA THR A 83 3.65 14.39 16.61
C THR A 83 4.14 15.75 17.12
N THR A 84 3.82 16.85 16.43
CA THR A 84 4.23 18.21 16.85
C THR A 84 3.40 18.77 18.00
N THR A 85 2.23 18.19 18.29
CA THR A 85 1.36 18.61 19.42
C THR A 85 1.41 17.66 20.62
N GLY A 86 2.39 16.74 20.68
CA GLY A 86 2.53 15.82 21.82
C GLY A 86 1.39 14.78 21.90
N ARG A 87 0.89 14.33 20.77
CA ARG A 87 -0.20 13.33 20.65
C ARG A 87 0.24 12.09 19.86
N VAL A 88 1.51 11.68 20.03
CA VAL A 88 2.10 10.53 19.32
C VAL A 88 1.37 9.23 19.62
N LEU A 89 0.84 9.08 20.85
CA LEU A 89 0.03 7.92 21.21
C LEU A 89 -1.26 7.82 20.37
N GLU A 90 -1.87 8.94 19.97
CA GLU A 90 -3.03 8.91 19.07
C GLU A 90 -2.64 8.48 17.65
N ALA A 91 -1.48 8.88 17.17
CA ALA A 91 -0.94 8.40 15.90
C ALA A 91 -0.66 6.90 15.95
N SER A 92 -0.06 6.40 17.03
CA SER A 92 0.16 4.97 17.27
C SER A 92 -1.16 4.20 17.26
N LEU A 93 -2.17 4.70 17.98
CA LEU A 93 -3.51 4.10 18.02
C LEU A 93 -4.13 3.99 16.63
N ALA A 94 -4.02 5.05 15.82
CA ALA A 94 -4.49 5.06 14.43
C ALA A 94 -3.91 3.91 13.62
N TYR A 95 -2.59 3.71 13.71
CA TYR A 95 -1.90 2.65 12.96
C TYR A 95 -2.21 1.24 13.48
N PHE A 96 -2.53 1.08 14.76
CA PHE A 96 -3.09 -0.19 15.27
C PHE A 96 -4.48 -0.46 14.72
N ILE A 97 -5.33 0.55 14.59
CA ILE A 97 -6.70 0.43 14.08
C ILE A 97 -6.74 0.28 12.55
N ASN A 98 -5.73 0.77 11.80
CA ASN A 98 -5.72 0.76 10.33
C ASN A 98 -6.11 -0.58 9.69
N PRO A 99 -5.58 -1.74 10.09
CA PRO A 99 -5.97 -3.02 9.48
C PRO A 99 -7.44 -3.36 9.69
N LEU A 100 -7.97 -3.07 10.89
CA LEU A 100 -9.37 -3.31 11.22
C LEU A 100 -10.29 -2.39 10.39
N MET A 101 -9.92 -1.11 10.27
CA MET A 101 -10.63 -0.13 9.44
C MET A 101 -10.60 -0.51 7.96
N THR A 102 -9.46 -0.99 7.45
CA THR A 102 -9.32 -1.46 6.07
C THR A 102 -10.25 -2.63 5.79
N VAL A 103 -10.34 -3.60 6.71
CA VAL A 103 -11.24 -4.75 6.59
C VAL A 103 -12.69 -4.32 6.68
N LEU A 104 -13.05 -3.44 7.62
CA LEU A 104 -14.40 -2.89 7.74
C LEU A 104 -14.84 -2.20 6.45
N LEU A 105 -14.01 -1.33 5.89
CA LEU A 105 -14.31 -0.65 4.62
C LEU A 105 -14.37 -1.61 3.43
N SER A 106 -13.58 -2.68 3.42
CA SER A 106 -13.67 -3.72 2.37
C SER A 106 -15.05 -4.39 2.37
N VAL A 107 -15.65 -4.60 3.54
CA VAL A 107 -17.04 -5.11 3.62
C VAL A 107 -18.04 -4.09 3.14
N LEU A 108 -17.96 -2.87 3.64
CA LEU A 108 -18.94 -1.81 3.36
C LEU A 108 -18.92 -1.42 1.87
N VAL A 109 -17.73 -1.30 1.26
CA VAL A 109 -17.56 -0.80 -0.10
C VAL A 109 -17.51 -1.92 -1.14
N LEU A 110 -16.76 -3.00 -0.85
CA LEU A 110 -16.54 -4.11 -1.78
C LEU A 110 -17.51 -5.29 -1.54
N ARG A 111 -18.34 -5.21 -0.48
CA ARG A 111 -19.28 -6.27 -0.07
C ARG A 111 -18.61 -7.63 0.12
N GLU A 112 -17.35 -7.63 0.60
CA GLU A 112 -16.63 -8.86 0.90
C GLU A 112 -17.25 -9.53 2.13
N ARG A 113 -17.33 -10.87 2.12
CA ARG A 113 -17.82 -11.63 3.27
C ARG A 113 -16.68 -11.82 4.27
N LEU A 114 -16.92 -11.43 5.51
CA LEU A 114 -15.99 -11.64 6.60
C LEU A 114 -16.24 -12.95 7.30
N ARG A 115 -15.16 -13.50 7.87
CA ARG A 115 -15.24 -14.60 8.84
C ARG A 115 -15.65 -14.06 10.23
N ILE A 116 -16.15 -14.94 11.07
CA ILE A 116 -16.58 -14.60 12.42
C ILE A 116 -15.45 -13.93 13.23
N LEU A 117 -14.21 -14.47 13.14
CA LEU A 117 -13.06 -13.90 13.85
C LEU A 117 -12.74 -12.45 13.43
N GLN A 118 -12.98 -12.09 12.17
CA GLN A 118 -12.78 -10.72 11.70
C GLN A 118 -13.86 -9.79 12.25
N TRP A 119 -15.12 -10.23 12.33
CA TRP A 119 -16.18 -9.49 12.99
C TRP A 119 -15.91 -9.30 14.47
N VAL A 120 -15.40 -10.35 15.15
CA VAL A 120 -14.99 -10.27 16.56
C VAL A 120 -13.88 -9.23 16.73
N ALA A 121 -12.84 -9.27 15.89
CA ALA A 121 -11.74 -8.29 15.95
C ALA A 121 -12.24 -6.84 15.75
N ILE A 122 -13.12 -6.60 14.76
CA ILE A 122 -13.73 -5.30 14.51
C ILE A 122 -14.58 -4.85 15.70
N GLY A 123 -15.39 -5.76 16.26
CA GLY A 123 -16.21 -5.49 17.44
C GLY A 123 -15.38 -5.11 18.67
N ILE A 124 -14.29 -5.82 18.93
CA ILE A 124 -13.35 -5.50 20.01
C ILE A 124 -12.67 -4.14 19.75
N GLY A 125 -12.25 -3.85 18.51
CA GLY A 125 -11.66 -2.55 18.14
C GLY A 125 -12.66 -1.40 18.32
N ALA A 126 -13.91 -1.59 17.94
CA ALA A 126 -14.98 -0.60 18.17
C ALA A 126 -15.23 -0.39 19.68
N ALA A 127 -15.25 -1.45 20.47
CA ALA A 127 -15.38 -1.36 21.93
C ALA A 127 -14.22 -0.56 22.55
N ALA A 128 -12.99 -0.72 22.06
CA ALA A 128 -11.85 0.09 22.49
C ALA A 128 -12.08 1.59 22.27
N VAL A 129 -12.57 1.96 21.07
CA VAL A 129 -12.89 3.37 20.74
C VAL A 129 -13.97 3.92 21.66
N VAL A 130 -15.03 3.13 21.95
CA VAL A 130 -16.09 3.52 22.87
C VAL A 130 -15.54 3.72 24.28
N VAL A 131 -14.76 2.76 24.80
CA VAL A 131 -14.14 2.85 26.14
C VAL A 131 -13.28 4.11 26.25
N MET A 132 -12.46 4.38 25.25
CA MET A 132 -11.62 5.59 25.22
C MET A 132 -12.47 6.87 25.16
N THR A 133 -13.50 6.87 24.33
CA THR A 133 -14.41 8.02 24.22
C THR A 133 -15.11 8.33 25.52
N VAL A 134 -15.67 7.32 26.20
CA VAL A 134 -16.34 7.48 27.48
C VAL A 134 -15.36 7.94 28.55
N ALA A 135 -14.16 7.37 28.58
CA ALA A 135 -13.15 7.67 29.59
C ALA A 135 -12.54 9.08 29.43
N TYR A 136 -12.47 9.61 28.21
CA TYR A 136 -11.90 10.94 27.93
C TYR A 136 -12.95 12.03 27.74
N GLY A 137 -14.23 11.67 27.63
CA GLY A 137 -15.30 12.60 27.25
C GLY A 137 -15.20 13.13 25.81
N THR A 138 -14.22 12.66 25.02
CA THR A 138 -14.00 13.09 23.64
C THR A 138 -13.63 11.91 22.75
N LEU A 139 -14.19 11.88 21.54
CA LEU A 139 -13.87 10.87 20.54
C LEU A 139 -12.41 11.05 20.07
N PRO A 140 -11.62 9.97 19.89
CA PRO A 140 -10.25 10.05 19.33
C PRO A 140 -10.28 10.33 17.82
N LEU A 141 -10.78 11.55 17.47
CA LEU A 141 -11.05 11.94 16.09
C LEU A 141 -9.80 11.88 15.23
N LEU A 142 -8.63 12.27 15.76
CA LEU A 142 -7.38 12.27 15.04
C LEU A 142 -6.97 10.84 14.62
N SER A 143 -7.07 9.90 15.57
CA SER A 143 -6.79 8.48 15.29
C SER A 143 -7.75 7.89 14.26
N LEU A 144 -9.05 8.22 14.39
CA LEU A 144 -10.07 7.73 13.45
C LEU A 144 -9.90 8.34 12.06
N LEU A 145 -9.59 9.64 11.97
CA LEU A 145 -9.35 10.31 10.69
C LEU A 145 -8.12 9.72 9.98
N MET A 146 -7.04 9.48 10.72
CA MET A 146 -5.84 8.84 10.19
C MET A 146 -6.13 7.41 9.72
N ALA A 147 -6.82 6.60 10.53
CA ALA A 147 -7.16 5.22 10.18
C ALA A 147 -8.09 5.16 8.97
N THR A 148 -9.10 6.03 8.91
CA THR A 148 -10.07 6.06 7.81
C THR A 148 -9.46 6.54 6.51
N SER A 149 -8.69 7.64 6.54
CA SER A 149 -8.02 8.18 5.34
C SER A 149 -7.06 7.15 4.74
N PHE A 150 -6.29 6.45 5.58
CA PHE A 150 -5.39 5.41 5.13
C PHE A 150 -6.12 4.18 4.58
N ALA A 151 -7.21 3.75 5.21
CA ALA A 151 -8.02 2.63 4.75
C ALA A 151 -8.70 2.93 3.40
N ILE A 152 -9.25 4.15 3.22
CA ILE A 152 -9.81 4.59 1.92
C ILE A 152 -8.70 4.66 0.88
N TYR A 153 -7.53 5.22 1.22
CA TYR A 153 -6.35 5.21 0.34
C TYR A 153 -6.01 3.79 -0.14
N GLY A 154 -6.01 2.79 0.74
CA GLY A 154 -5.81 1.39 0.39
C GLY A 154 -6.82 0.85 -0.62
N LEU A 155 -8.12 1.21 -0.47
CA LEU A 155 -9.17 0.85 -1.43
C LEU A 155 -8.96 1.51 -2.79
N VAL A 156 -8.61 2.80 -2.80
CA VAL A 156 -8.31 3.55 -4.03
C VAL A 156 -7.11 2.94 -4.76
N LYS A 157 -6.04 2.60 -4.04
CA LYS A 157 -4.86 1.91 -4.62
C LYS A 157 -5.21 0.55 -5.19
N ARG A 158 -6.09 -0.21 -4.51
CA ARG A 158 -6.57 -1.51 -5.01
C ARG A 158 -7.36 -1.36 -6.31
N ARG A 159 -8.21 -0.33 -6.43
CA ARG A 159 -8.94 -0.01 -7.65
C ARG A 159 -8.00 0.43 -8.76
N LEU A 160 -7.08 1.32 -8.46
CA LEU A 160 -6.06 1.80 -9.40
C LEU A 160 -5.22 0.66 -9.98
N GLY A 161 -4.81 -0.31 -9.16
CA GLY A 161 -4.07 -1.49 -9.61
C GLY A 161 -4.85 -2.43 -10.53
N ARG A 162 -6.19 -2.29 -10.60
CA ARG A 162 -7.06 -3.05 -11.51
C ARG A 162 -7.35 -2.29 -12.80
N SER A 163 -7.37 -0.96 -12.77
CA SER A 163 -7.68 -0.11 -13.93
C SER A 163 -6.47 0.17 -14.81
N THR A 164 -5.26 -0.02 -14.31
CA THR A 164 -4.03 0.17 -15.08
C THR A 164 -3.59 -1.14 -15.75
N ALA A 165 -3.25 -1.08 -17.03
CA ALA A 165 -2.76 -2.24 -17.80
C ALA A 165 -1.47 -2.85 -17.19
N ARG A 166 -0.68 -2.01 -16.52
CA ARG A 166 0.51 -2.42 -15.75
C ARG A 166 0.41 -1.84 -14.33
N PRO A 167 0.71 -2.63 -13.28
CA PRO A 167 0.73 -2.11 -11.92
C PRO A 167 1.74 -0.96 -11.80
N LEU A 168 1.28 0.19 -11.32
CA LEU A 168 2.18 1.26 -10.92
C LEU A 168 3.06 0.74 -9.78
N GLY A 169 4.36 0.66 -10.01
CA GLY A 169 5.32 0.29 -8.96
C GLY A 169 5.34 1.32 -7.82
N ALA A 170 5.98 0.97 -6.71
CA ALA A 170 6.03 1.86 -5.53
C ALA A 170 6.63 3.24 -5.84
N ILE A 171 7.77 3.29 -6.55
CA ILE A 171 8.45 4.56 -6.88
C ILE A 171 7.61 5.42 -7.84
N PRO A 172 7.14 4.93 -9.03
CA PRO A 172 6.28 5.73 -9.89
C PRO A 172 4.98 6.19 -9.22
N GLY A 173 4.37 5.32 -8.41
CA GLY A 173 3.15 5.65 -7.67
C GLY A 173 3.37 6.80 -6.69
N LEU A 174 4.42 6.72 -5.83
CA LEU A 174 4.75 7.78 -4.89
C LEU A 174 5.13 9.09 -5.63
N THR A 175 5.89 9.00 -6.73
CA THR A 175 6.26 10.17 -7.51
C THR A 175 5.02 10.92 -8.00
N LEU A 176 4.02 10.21 -8.56
CA LEU A 176 2.78 10.84 -9.02
C LEU A 176 1.98 11.42 -7.85
N GLU A 177 1.85 10.69 -6.75
CA GLU A 177 1.13 11.16 -5.57
C GLU A 177 1.77 12.43 -4.98
N THR A 178 3.10 12.47 -4.87
CA THR A 178 3.79 13.68 -4.39
C THR A 178 3.73 14.82 -5.39
N LEU A 179 3.75 14.56 -6.71
CA LEU A 179 3.55 15.59 -7.74
C LEU A 179 2.15 16.21 -7.67
N PHE A 180 1.09 15.42 -7.43
CA PHE A 180 -0.25 15.98 -7.22
C PHE A 180 -0.35 16.81 -5.95
N LEU A 181 0.37 16.44 -4.89
CA LEU A 181 0.44 17.23 -3.66
C LEU A 181 1.32 18.49 -3.79
N LEU A 182 2.17 18.57 -4.80
CA LEU A 182 3.09 19.70 -4.97
C LEU A 182 2.34 21.03 -5.14
N VAL A 183 1.24 21.03 -5.90
CA VAL A 183 0.46 22.25 -6.13
C VAL A 183 -0.11 22.81 -4.83
N PRO A 184 -0.89 22.07 -4.03
CA PRO A 184 -1.37 22.58 -2.75
C PRO A 184 -0.22 22.87 -1.76
N ALA A 185 0.90 22.14 -1.81
CA ALA A 185 2.05 22.41 -0.97
C ALA A 185 2.70 23.78 -1.32
N LEU A 186 2.90 24.08 -2.61
CA LEU A 186 3.44 25.36 -3.03
C LEU A 186 2.49 26.52 -2.68
N ILE A 187 1.18 26.32 -2.84
CA ILE A 187 0.19 27.32 -2.41
C ILE A 187 0.31 27.57 -0.90
N ALA A 188 0.43 26.51 -0.09
CA ALA A 188 0.60 26.65 1.36
C ALA A 188 1.88 27.42 1.71
N VAL A 189 3.01 27.12 1.07
CA VAL A 189 4.28 27.85 1.28
C VAL A 189 4.12 29.35 0.94
N VAL A 190 3.51 29.67 -0.21
CA VAL A 190 3.30 31.06 -0.62
C VAL A 190 2.38 31.79 0.36
N LEU A 191 1.31 31.15 0.82
CA LEU A 191 0.37 31.76 1.79
C LEU A 191 1.05 31.99 3.15
N LEU A 192 1.85 31.05 3.65
CA LEU A 192 2.60 31.20 4.89
C LEU A 192 3.64 32.32 4.77
N TRP A 193 4.34 32.37 3.64
CA TRP A 193 5.30 33.45 3.36
C TRP A 193 4.62 34.81 3.32
N ALA A 194 3.49 34.94 2.62
CA ALA A 194 2.75 36.18 2.50
C ALA A 194 2.17 36.70 3.84
N ARG A 195 1.92 35.77 4.79
CA ARG A 195 1.46 36.10 6.16
C ARG A 195 2.61 36.40 7.13
N GLY A 196 3.85 36.12 6.74
CA GLY A 196 5.00 36.17 7.65
C GLY A 196 5.11 35.03 8.64
N ASP A 197 4.32 33.94 8.43
CA ASP A 197 4.26 32.77 9.31
C ASP A 197 5.29 31.72 8.94
N LEU A 198 6.03 31.89 7.85
CA LEU A 198 7.03 30.93 7.40
C LEU A 198 8.30 31.02 8.27
N VAL A 199 8.53 29.99 9.06
CA VAL A 199 9.70 29.90 9.95
C VAL A 199 10.96 29.43 9.22
N THR A 200 10.79 28.60 8.17
CA THR A 200 11.88 28.09 7.35
C THR A 200 12.63 29.23 6.65
N GLY A 201 13.89 29.40 6.99
CA GLY A 201 14.74 30.49 6.46
C GLY A 201 15.02 31.63 7.45
N SER A 202 14.26 31.74 8.55
CA SER A 202 14.55 32.71 9.62
C SER A 202 15.44 32.16 10.74
N THR A 203 15.56 30.83 10.85
CA THR A 203 16.18 30.10 11.97
C THR A 203 17.54 29.44 11.62
N GLY A 204 18.29 29.98 10.65
CA GLY A 204 19.57 29.42 10.24
C GLY A 204 19.45 28.17 9.36
N TRP A 205 20.52 27.35 9.27
CA TRP A 205 20.60 26.22 8.34
C TRP A 205 20.00 24.90 8.87
N LEU A 206 19.85 24.78 10.18
CA LEU A 206 19.44 23.52 10.83
C LEU A 206 17.99 23.12 10.43
N LEU A 207 17.05 24.03 10.60
CA LEU A 207 15.64 23.77 10.31
C LEU A 207 15.41 23.41 8.83
N PRO A 208 15.91 24.17 7.83
CA PRO A 208 15.81 23.76 6.42
C PRO A 208 16.42 22.38 6.14
N THR A 209 17.53 22.04 6.79
CA THR A 209 18.19 20.74 6.63
C THR A 209 17.34 19.59 7.19
N LEU A 210 16.76 19.77 8.39
CA LEU A 210 15.86 18.78 8.99
C LEU A 210 14.62 18.57 8.10
N LEU A 211 14.03 19.66 7.61
CA LEU A 211 12.88 19.61 6.71
C LEU A 211 13.21 18.94 5.39
N ALA A 212 14.37 19.22 4.78
CA ALA A 212 14.84 18.51 3.59
C ALA A 212 15.03 17.01 3.87
N GLY A 213 15.57 16.67 5.04
CA GLY A 213 15.73 15.30 5.51
C GLY A 213 14.40 14.54 5.59
N THR A 214 13.28 15.21 5.89
CA THR A 214 11.95 14.55 5.90
C THR A 214 11.55 14.01 4.54
N GLY A 215 11.97 14.66 3.43
CA GLY A 215 11.74 14.16 2.06
C GLY A 215 12.46 12.85 1.81
N VAL A 216 13.74 12.76 2.20
CA VAL A 216 14.53 11.51 2.11
C VAL A 216 13.90 10.42 2.98
N LEU A 217 13.51 10.77 4.21
CA LEU A 217 12.89 9.85 5.16
C LEU A 217 11.50 9.37 4.72
N THR A 218 10.88 10.03 3.75
CA THR A 218 9.66 9.54 3.09
C THR A 218 9.99 8.42 2.10
N ALA A 219 11.04 8.55 1.32
CA ALA A 219 11.34 7.64 0.21
C ALA A 219 12.17 6.42 0.65
N VAL A 220 13.13 6.57 1.58
CA VAL A 220 14.00 5.47 2.01
C VAL A 220 13.22 4.29 2.63
N PRO A 221 12.28 4.49 3.58
CA PRO A 221 11.47 3.40 4.09
C PRO A 221 10.63 2.74 3.00
N LEU A 222 10.15 3.51 2.01
CA LEU A 222 9.37 2.97 0.91
C LEU A 222 10.20 2.07 -0.02
N ILE A 223 11.48 2.41 -0.26
CA ILE A 223 12.42 1.56 -0.99
C ILE A 223 12.62 0.25 -0.22
N PHE A 224 12.85 0.33 1.09
CA PHE A 224 12.99 -0.87 1.93
C PHE A 224 11.72 -1.71 1.94
N PHE A 225 10.55 -1.07 2.01
CA PHE A 225 9.26 -1.73 1.91
C PHE A 225 9.10 -2.45 0.56
N ALA A 226 9.40 -1.78 -0.56
CA ALA A 226 9.34 -2.38 -1.89
C ALA A 226 10.31 -3.55 -2.03
N ALA A 227 11.52 -3.43 -1.47
CA ALA A 227 12.51 -4.50 -1.42
C ALA A 227 12.06 -5.69 -0.55
N ALA A 228 11.37 -5.44 0.56
CA ALA A 228 10.76 -6.48 1.38
C ALA A 228 9.62 -7.18 0.64
N ALA A 229 8.69 -6.43 0.08
CA ALA A 229 7.51 -6.95 -0.62
C ALA A 229 7.86 -7.81 -1.84
N SER A 230 9.02 -7.57 -2.47
CA SER A 230 9.51 -8.40 -3.58
C SER A 230 10.19 -9.71 -3.14
N ARG A 231 10.60 -9.84 -1.87
CA ARG A 231 11.42 -10.95 -1.36
C ARG A 231 10.73 -11.86 -0.37
N ILE A 232 9.73 -11.35 0.35
CA ILE A 232 8.99 -12.13 1.35
C ILE A 232 7.50 -12.12 1.02
N PRO A 233 6.75 -13.16 1.43
CA PRO A 233 5.30 -13.18 1.27
C PRO A 233 4.67 -11.93 1.89
N LEU A 234 3.72 -11.31 1.18
CA LEU A 234 3.08 -10.05 1.57
C LEU A 234 2.47 -10.10 2.97
N SER A 235 2.08 -11.27 3.38
CA SER A 235 1.54 -11.54 4.70
C SER A 235 2.58 -11.41 5.84
N TRP A 236 3.87 -11.67 5.58
CA TRP A 236 4.94 -11.35 6.52
C TRP A 236 5.17 -9.84 6.58
N VAL A 237 5.11 -9.16 5.42
CA VAL A 237 5.16 -7.69 5.37
C VAL A 237 4.06 -7.09 6.25
N GLY A 238 2.82 -7.63 6.15
CA GLY A 238 1.70 -7.21 6.98
C GLY A 238 1.86 -7.51 8.49
N MET A 239 2.67 -8.49 8.88
CA MET A 239 3.01 -8.69 10.30
C MET A 239 4.06 -7.69 10.77
N PHE A 240 5.07 -7.39 9.96
CA PHE A 240 6.10 -6.43 10.30
C PHE A 240 5.58 -4.98 10.40
N GLN A 241 4.43 -4.67 9.79
CA GLN A 241 3.83 -3.32 9.88
C GLN A 241 3.56 -2.87 11.32
N TYR A 242 3.30 -3.81 12.24
CA TYR A 242 3.06 -3.47 13.65
C TYR A 242 4.30 -2.97 14.40
N ILE A 243 5.51 -3.10 13.83
CA ILE A 243 6.73 -2.50 14.36
C ILE A 243 6.57 -0.97 14.47
N ALA A 244 5.95 -0.34 13.45
CA ALA A 244 5.78 1.11 13.44
C ALA A 244 4.89 1.61 14.60
N PRO A 245 3.64 1.15 14.80
CA PRO A 245 2.82 1.61 15.91
C PRO A 245 3.36 1.19 17.28
N ILE A 246 4.00 0.01 17.40
CA ILE A 246 4.66 -0.38 18.66
C ILE A 246 5.79 0.58 19.01
N GLY A 247 6.66 0.89 18.04
CA GLY A 247 7.74 1.85 18.25
C GLY A 247 7.24 3.26 18.56
N GLN A 248 6.19 3.72 17.85
CA GLN A 248 5.56 5.02 18.15
C GLN A 248 4.91 5.04 19.53
N PHE A 249 4.29 3.94 19.96
CA PHE A 249 3.77 3.82 21.32
C PHE A 249 4.88 3.96 22.36
N ILE A 250 6.01 3.24 22.18
CA ILE A 250 7.16 3.30 23.06
C ILE A 250 7.74 4.72 23.10
N ILE A 251 7.81 5.38 21.93
CA ILE A 251 8.31 6.76 21.84
C ILE A 251 7.36 7.73 22.55
N GLY A 252 6.06 7.68 22.26
CA GLY A 252 5.08 8.57 22.85
C GLY A 252 5.05 8.46 24.39
N TRP A 253 4.94 7.23 24.89
CA TRP A 253 4.86 6.98 26.31
C TRP A 253 6.22 7.04 27.03
N GLY A 254 7.21 6.27 26.51
CA GLY A 254 8.47 6.03 27.22
C GLY A 254 9.53 7.10 26.99
N VAL A 255 9.54 7.77 25.84
CA VAL A 255 10.55 8.78 25.50
C VAL A 255 10.02 10.20 25.68
N LEU A 256 8.82 10.47 25.13
CA LEU A 256 8.20 11.80 25.18
C LEU A 256 7.37 12.03 26.44
N GLY A 257 7.13 11.00 27.26
CA GLY A 257 6.42 11.12 28.51
C GLY A 257 4.95 11.48 28.39
N GLU A 258 4.29 11.13 27.25
CA GLU A 258 2.86 11.41 27.10
C GLU A 258 2.05 10.72 28.21
N PRO A 259 1.10 11.42 28.82
CA PRO A 259 0.32 10.88 29.95
C PRO A 259 -0.48 9.64 29.54
N MET A 260 -0.36 8.58 30.34
CA MET A 260 -1.03 7.29 30.15
C MET A 260 -1.91 6.94 31.37
N PRO A 261 -3.05 7.61 31.57
CA PRO A 261 -3.98 7.24 32.63
C PRO A 261 -4.53 5.82 32.38
N ALA A 262 -5.07 5.19 33.44
CA ALA A 262 -5.56 3.80 33.42
C ALA A 262 -6.54 3.53 32.26
N SER A 263 -7.38 4.53 31.94
CA SER A 263 -8.33 4.44 30.82
C SER A 263 -7.66 4.34 29.45
N ARG A 264 -6.51 5.03 29.25
CA ARG A 264 -5.73 4.94 28.01
C ARG A 264 -5.04 3.58 27.90
N TRP A 265 -4.48 3.08 29.00
CA TRP A 265 -3.94 1.73 29.06
C TRP A 265 -4.99 0.67 28.71
N LEU A 266 -6.20 0.80 29.29
CA LEU A 266 -7.30 -0.12 28.99
C LEU A 266 -7.68 -0.07 27.50
N GLY A 267 -7.79 1.13 26.90
CA GLY A 267 -8.07 1.29 25.49
C GLY A 267 -7.04 0.64 24.59
N PHE A 268 -5.75 0.87 24.86
CA PHE A 268 -4.66 0.22 24.10
C PHE A 268 -4.67 -1.30 24.29
N ALA A 269 -4.87 -1.81 25.52
CA ALA A 269 -4.95 -3.24 25.78
C ALA A 269 -6.07 -3.89 24.96
N ILE A 270 -7.26 -3.28 24.90
CA ILE A 270 -8.37 -3.79 24.10
C ILE A 270 -8.03 -3.77 22.59
N VAL A 271 -7.40 -2.71 22.10
CA VAL A 271 -6.95 -2.64 20.68
C VAL A 271 -5.91 -3.72 20.39
N TRP A 272 -4.96 -3.96 21.28
CA TRP A 272 -3.96 -5.03 21.09
C TRP A 272 -4.63 -6.41 21.06
N VAL A 273 -5.63 -6.66 21.88
CA VAL A 273 -6.43 -7.90 21.80
C VAL A 273 -7.13 -8.02 20.45
N ALA A 274 -7.75 -6.94 19.94
CA ALA A 274 -8.37 -6.93 18.61
C ALA A 274 -7.37 -7.28 17.52
N VAL A 275 -6.17 -6.69 17.57
CA VAL A 275 -5.07 -6.95 16.63
C VAL A 275 -4.60 -8.39 16.72
N LEU A 276 -4.43 -8.94 17.92
CA LEU A 276 -4.02 -10.34 18.10
C LEU A 276 -5.06 -11.32 17.54
N VAL A 277 -6.35 -11.08 17.77
CA VAL A 277 -7.45 -11.88 17.18
C VAL A 277 -7.39 -11.80 15.65
N PHE A 278 -7.17 -10.60 15.09
CA PHE A 278 -7.05 -10.41 13.65
C PHE A 278 -5.83 -11.13 13.05
N ILE A 279 -4.67 -11.01 13.69
CA ILE A 279 -3.44 -11.74 13.26
C ILE A 279 -3.67 -13.25 13.36
N GLY A 280 -4.34 -13.72 14.39
CA GLY A 280 -4.72 -15.11 14.57
C GLY A 280 -5.56 -15.64 13.40
N ASP A 281 -6.60 -14.90 12.95
CA ASP A 281 -7.39 -15.28 11.75
C ASP A 281 -6.51 -15.40 10.50
N VAL A 282 -5.62 -14.42 10.28
CA VAL A 282 -4.70 -14.44 9.14
C VAL A 282 -3.76 -15.64 9.19
N ALA A 283 -3.24 -16.00 10.36
CA ALA A 283 -2.35 -17.15 10.56
C ALA A 283 -3.08 -18.49 10.35
N LEU A 284 -4.31 -18.62 10.85
CA LEU A 284 -5.15 -19.81 10.65
C LEU A 284 -5.44 -20.05 9.17
N ARG A 285 -5.81 -19.00 8.43
CA ARG A 285 -6.03 -19.11 6.97
C ARG A 285 -4.82 -19.64 6.22
N ARG A 286 -3.62 -19.26 6.63
CA ARG A 286 -2.39 -19.74 5.99
C ARG A 286 -2.19 -21.22 6.22
N ARG A 287 -2.40 -21.69 7.48
CA ARG A 287 -2.28 -23.10 7.81
C ARG A 287 -3.31 -23.95 7.05
N GLU A 288 -4.56 -23.47 6.96
CA GLU A 288 -5.62 -24.12 6.17
C GLU A 288 -5.22 -24.25 4.70
N ARG A 289 -4.72 -23.15 4.10
CA ARG A 289 -4.32 -23.14 2.69
C ARG A 289 -3.11 -24.03 2.41
N GLN A 290 -2.12 -24.04 3.30
CA GLN A 290 -0.98 -24.96 3.18
C GLN A 290 -1.43 -26.41 3.25
N ARG A 291 -2.27 -26.76 4.22
CA ARG A 291 -2.84 -28.14 4.32
C ARG A 291 -3.59 -28.55 3.06
N GLN A 292 -4.35 -27.65 2.44
CA GLN A 292 -5.04 -27.94 1.17
C GLN A 292 -4.06 -28.24 0.04
N LEU A 293 -2.96 -27.48 -0.06
CA LEU A 293 -1.91 -27.70 -1.07
C LEU A 293 -1.11 -28.99 -0.83
N ASP A 294 -0.95 -29.38 0.44
CA ASP A 294 -0.25 -30.62 0.82
C ASP A 294 -1.14 -31.87 0.61
N VAL A 295 -2.46 -31.72 0.64
CA VAL A 295 -3.46 -32.80 0.42
C VAL A 295 -3.78 -32.99 -1.07
N GLU A 296 -3.53 -31.98 -1.92
CA GLU A 296 -3.73 -32.14 -3.36
C GLU A 296 -2.73 -33.18 -3.90
N PRO A 297 -3.19 -34.37 -4.34
CA PRO A 297 -2.27 -35.44 -4.77
C PRO A 297 -1.42 -34.90 -5.93
N ARG A 298 -0.11 -34.91 -5.80
CA ARG A 298 0.77 -34.78 -6.97
C ARG A 298 0.36 -35.89 -7.91
N LEU A 299 -0.34 -35.52 -9.02
CA LEU A 299 -0.69 -36.49 -10.05
C LEU A 299 0.61 -37.22 -10.42
N PRO A 300 0.66 -38.56 -10.25
CA PRO A 300 1.83 -39.32 -10.65
C PRO A 300 1.93 -39.21 -12.17
N GLY A 301 2.93 -38.54 -12.68
CA GLY A 301 3.19 -38.49 -14.12
C GLY A 301 3.59 -37.17 -14.75
N THR A 302 3.81 -36.08 -14.02
CA THR A 302 4.28 -34.81 -14.62
C THR A 302 5.76 -34.49 -14.37
N THR A 303 6.58 -35.46 -14.02
CA THR A 303 8.02 -35.39 -14.30
C THR A 303 8.24 -35.89 -15.75
N GLN A 304 7.72 -35.17 -16.74
CA GLN A 304 8.28 -35.27 -18.09
C GLN A 304 9.69 -34.68 -18.00
N ASN A 305 10.64 -35.59 -17.90
CA ASN A 305 12.04 -35.36 -18.11
C ASN A 305 12.16 -34.85 -19.56
N TRP A 306 12.32 -33.54 -19.76
CA TRP A 306 12.46 -32.91 -21.08
C TRP A 306 13.71 -33.40 -21.81
N THR A 307 14.54 -34.20 -21.15
CA THR A 307 15.72 -34.84 -21.72
C THR A 307 15.40 -36.08 -22.57
N ASP A 308 14.21 -36.71 -22.42
CA ASP A 308 13.87 -37.94 -23.18
C ASP A 308 13.04 -37.68 -24.43
N VAL A 309 12.58 -36.44 -24.68
CA VAL A 309 11.78 -36.13 -25.90
C VAL A 309 12.66 -36.03 -27.17
N SER A 310 13.97 -35.80 -27.02
CA SER A 310 14.87 -35.71 -28.15
C SER A 310 15.37 -37.07 -28.70
N ALA A 311 15.20 -38.16 -27.93
CA ALA A 311 15.69 -39.47 -28.32
C ALA A 311 14.65 -40.37 -29.04
N THR A 312 13.36 -40.05 -28.99
CA THR A 312 12.30 -40.93 -29.52
C THR A 312 11.61 -40.42 -30.79
N GLN A 313 12.08 -39.28 -31.37
CA GLN A 313 11.48 -38.72 -32.60
C GLN A 313 12.11 -39.23 -33.91
N THR A 314 13.06 -40.17 -33.89
CA THR A 314 13.73 -40.64 -35.10
C THR A 314 13.18 -41.95 -35.69
N SER A 315 12.07 -42.50 -35.17
CA SER A 315 11.55 -43.79 -35.65
C SER A 315 10.04 -43.91 -35.85
N ARG A 316 9.32 -42.81 -36.18
CA ARG A 316 7.96 -42.97 -36.67
C ARG A 316 7.91 -42.84 -38.20
N PRO A 317 7.46 -43.89 -38.93
CA PRO A 317 7.23 -43.77 -40.37
C PRO A 317 6.07 -42.78 -40.64
N THR A 318 6.27 -41.85 -41.54
CA THR A 318 5.28 -40.90 -42.03
C THR A 318 4.08 -41.67 -42.64
N PRO A 319 2.83 -41.34 -42.23
CA PRO A 319 1.66 -41.89 -42.89
C PRO A 319 1.57 -41.33 -44.31
N PRO A 320 1.12 -42.16 -45.31
CA PRO A 320 1.02 -41.75 -46.71
C PRO A 320 -0.04 -40.66 -46.89
N LEU A 321 0.28 -39.64 -47.70
CA LEU A 321 -0.63 -38.56 -48.08
C LEU A 321 -1.82 -39.12 -48.88
N PRO A 322 -3.05 -38.68 -48.65
CA PRO A 322 -4.17 -39.08 -49.47
C PRO A 322 -4.05 -38.49 -50.89
N LYS A 323 -4.19 -39.34 -51.90
CA LYS A 323 -4.19 -39.00 -53.33
C LYS A 323 -5.33 -38.00 -53.64
N ALA A 324 -4.94 -36.95 -54.33
CA ALA A 324 -5.83 -35.93 -54.86
C ALA A 324 -6.93 -36.57 -55.72
N ALA A 325 -8.20 -36.23 -55.39
CA ALA A 325 -9.32 -36.34 -56.35
C ALA A 325 -9.43 -35.01 -57.07
N SER A 326 -9.07 -35.00 -58.33
CA SER A 326 -9.35 -33.92 -59.27
C SER A 326 -10.81 -33.92 -59.65
N ALA A 327 -11.50 -32.81 -59.62
CA ALA A 327 -12.27 -32.28 -60.75
C ALA A 327 -13.25 -31.18 -60.33
N ARG A 328 -13.08 -30.06 -61.02
CA ARG A 328 -14.14 -29.16 -61.56
C ARG A 328 -15.06 -28.42 -60.58
N HIS A 329 -15.04 -27.13 -60.52
CA HIS A 329 -15.79 -26.23 -61.35
C HIS A 329 -15.46 -24.77 -61.10
N ASN A 330 -15.55 -24.00 -62.14
CA ASN A 330 -15.28 -22.57 -62.26
C ASN A 330 -16.31 -21.67 -61.55
N ALA A 331 -15.84 -20.43 -61.32
CA ALA A 331 -16.54 -19.15 -61.37
C ALA A 331 -17.38 -18.76 -60.13
N GLU A 332 -17.02 -17.75 -59.46
CA GLU A 332 -17.46 -16.36 -59.61
C GLU A 332 -16.91 -15.49 -58.48
N VAL A 333 -16.20 -14.53 -58.91
CA VAL A 333 -16.17 -13.09 -58.53
C VAL A 333 -16.77 -12.68 -57.17
N GLY A 334 -15.99 -11.98 -56.41
CA GLY A 334 -16.53 -10.86 -55.64
C GLY A 334 -16.32 -10.90 -54.13
N GLY A 335 -15.30 -10.18 -53.69
CA GLY A 335 -15.34 -9.25 -52.55
C GLY A 335 -15.73 -9.80 -51.18
N TRP A 336 -14.94 -9.51 -50.29
CA TRP A 336 -15.16 -9.05 -48.91
C TRP A 336 -14.05 -9.53 -47.99
N GLN A 337 -13.25 -8.59 -47.64
CA GLN A 337 -12.51 -8.32 -46.44
C GLN A 337 -12.60 -9.32 -45.28
N GLU A 338 -11.40 -9.57 -44.76
CA GLU A 338 -10.98 -9.84 -43.37
C GLU A 338 -12.08 -9.94 -42.31
N ARG A 339 -12.15 -11.11 -41.69
CA ARG A 339 -12.38 -11.20 -40.26
C ARG A 339 -11.94 -12.54 -39.65
N ALA A 340 -10.93 -12.42 -38.77
CA ALA A 340 -10.82 -13.15 -37.51
C ALA A 340 -10.71 -14.68 -37.54
N VAL A 341 -9.48 -15.10 -37.48
CA VAL A 341 -9.07 -16.44 -37.04
C VAL A 341 -9.33 -16.61 -35.55
N GLY A 342 -10.06 -17.66 -35.22
CA GLY A 342 -10.47 -18.04 -33.89
C GLY A 342 -9.33 -18.44 -32.98
N ARG A 343 -9.50 -18.14 -31.70
CA ARG A 343 -8.63 -18.56 -30.59
C ARG A 343 -8.90 -20.01 -30.21
N PRO A 344 -7.88 -20.79 -29.82
CA PRO A 344 -8.10 -21.97 -28.99
C PRO A 344 -8.13 -21.60 -27.51
N ASN A 345 -9.13 -22.09 -26.82
CA ASN A 345 -9.29 -22.09 -25.37
C ASN A 345 -8.13 -22.78 -24.66
N GLY A 346 -7.39 -22.03 -23.85
CA GLY A 346 -6.47 -22.52 -22.85
C GLY A 346 -6.92 -22.11 -21.46
N ARG A 347 -7.62 -22.99 -20.75
CA ARG A 347 -7.92 -22.83 -19.32
C ARG A 347 -6.61 -22.93 -18.53
N GLY A 348 -6.10 -21.80 -18.09
CA GLY A 348 -5.05 -21.69 -17.09
C GLY A 348 -5.58 -20.86 -15.93
N GLY A 349 -6.02 -21.52 -14.86
CA GLY A 349 -6.48 -20.89 -13.64
C GLY A 349 -5.35 -20.08 -13.00
N ARG A 350 -5.35 -18.76 -13.19
CA ARG A 350 -4.57 -17.83 -12.40
C ARG A 350 -5.42 -17.39 -11.22
N THR A 351 -5.08 -17.90 -10.04
CA THR A 351 -5.55 -17.34 -8.78
C THR A 351 -5.22 -15.85 -8.71
N PRO A 352 -6.15 -14.97 -8.33
CA PRO A 352 -5.87 -13.55 -8.17
C PRO A 352 -4.88 -13.37 -7.00
N LYS A 353 -3.69 -12.87 -7.29
CA LYS A 353 -2.79 -12.36 -6.26
C LYS A 353 -3.47 -11.15 -5.62
N VAL A 354 -4.00 -11.33 -4.42
CA VAL A 354 -4.51 -10.23 -3.61
C VAL A 354 -3.30 -9.39 -3.19
N ALA A 355 -3.09 -8.30 -3.89
CA ALA A 355 -2.11 -7.30 -3.48
C ALA A 355 -2.71 -6.50 -2.32
N VAL A 356 -2.30 -6.82 -1.09
CA VAL A 356 -2.52 -5.95 0.07
C VAL A 356 -1.45 -4.87 -0.02
N TRP A 357 -1.84 -3.68 -0.48
CA TRP A 357 -1.00 -2.49 -0.47
C TRP A 357 -1.22 -1.76 0.87
N LEU A 358 -0.18 -1.70 1.65
CA LEU A 358 -0.02 -0.69 2.70
C LEU A 358 0.70 0.52 2.16
#